data_7ddeaf13c4bf4aa1600324ac66602b5e
#
_entry.id   7ddeaf13c4bf4aa1600324ac66602b5e
#
_cell.length_a   1.000
_cell.length_b   1.000
_cell.length_c   1.000
_cell.angle_alpha   90.00
_cell.angle_beta   90.00
_cell.angle_gamma   90.00
#
_symmetry.space_group_name_H-M   'P 1'
#
loop_
_entity.id
_entity.type
_entity.pdbx_description
1 polymer ?
#
loop_
_entity_poly.entity_id
_entity_poly.type
_entity_poly.pdbx_seq_one_letter_code
_entity_poly.pdbx_strand_id
1 'polypeptide(L)'
;MRQRNPPALFIVIFVVAMLVWMLGPGPVAAQPGVTDTEILLGGSNSFSGPLAFTGTQLTRAGVDLYFRVLNDAGGVHGRKIRTIYYDDGYRPQDAVANTRKLVEQDAIFAVIAPQGSPPVVATLDYLEQSKVPMLFPFQSSTATRNRKYVFSGLVLSDRQSRMMIDYLAGPRKFKRFGALYQDDEYGKSFLTAFEADLGRHGLKLVATEPVKRGVTDVSAQIAKLQAAKPEVTFLVLTPGPAAQALKERQKIGWADTLMVSTGPLTDETYLGLAGDASDGVEGLATLPDPLRSDQPGIKLYREHLQKYVPKNEPNRYSLSGYLAGMLFTEAAKRAGRTLTRDGLVAALETLKGFDTGIVPPITIGPDHDTQKQGFWVRVENGRFKPLSDWLKSDP
;
A
#
# COMPACT_ATOMS: atom_id res chain seq x y z
N MET A 1 77.10 19.52 37.57
CA MET A 1 76.06 18.60 37.02
C MET A 1 74.70 19.23 37.16
N ARG A 2 74.11 19.77 36.08
CA ARG A 2 72.75 20.33 36.04
C ARG A 2 71.79 19.30 35.57
N GLN A 3 70.93 18.76 36.46
CA GLN A 3 69.81 17.92 36.04
C GLN A 3 68.79 18.76 35.25
N ARG A 4 68.52 18.42 33.99
CA ARG A 4 67.47 18.98 33.21
C ARG A 4 66.17 18.17 33.48
N ASN A 5 65.18 18.79 34.16
CA ASN A 5 63.86 18.25 34.26
C ASN A 5 63.20 18.25 32.87
N PRO A 6 62.50 17.18 32.44
CA PRO A 6 61.77 17.18 31.17
C PRO A 6 60.60 18.17 31.26
N PRO A 7 60.30 18.88 30.18
CA PRO A 7 59.32 19.95 30.22
C PRO A 7 57.90 19.42 30.44
N ALA A 8 57.18 20.02 31.40
CA ALA A 8 55.78 19.76 31.75
C ALA A 8 54.82 19.74 30.54
N LEU A 9 55.25 20.26 29.41
CA LEU A 9 54.52 20.31 28.14
C LEU A 9 54.22 18.91 27.56
N PHE A 10 55.11 17.93 27.73
CA PHE A 10 54.89 16.56 27.21
C PHE A 10 53.83 15.78 28.00
N ILE A 11 53.73 16.05 29.32
CA ILE A 11 52.71 15.39 30.18
C ILE A 11 51.32 15.92 29.87
N VAL A 12 51.16 17.22 29.59
CA VAL A 12 49.88 17.84 29.25
C VAL A 12 49.38 17.34 27.89
N ILE A 13 50.24 17.18 26.90
CA ILE A 13 49.88 16.64 25.56
C ILE A 13 49.42 15.17 25.66
N PHE A 14 50.07 14.37 26.49
CA PHE A 14 49.70 12.97 26.67
C PHE A 14 48.36 12.80 27.42
N VAL A 15 48.07 13.65 28.41
CA VAL A 15 46.77 13.65 29.13
C VAL A 15 45.62 14.12 28.23
N VAL A 16 45.84 15.15 27.39
CA VAL A 16 44.83 15.61 26.41
C VAL A 16 44.61 14.59 25.33
N ALA A 17 45.65 13.90 24.84
CA ALA A 17 45.51 12.80 23.88
C ALA A 17 44.78 11.59 24.47
N MET A 18 44.98 11.25 25.74
CA MET A 18 44.23 10.19 26.43
C MET A 18 42.77 10.57 26.69
N LEU A 19 42.46 11.83 26.98
CA LEU A 19 41.09 12.35 27.14
C LEU A 19 40.31 12.35 25.80
N VAL A 20 40.96 12.66 24.70
CA VAL A 20 40.35 12.61 23.35
C VAL A 20 40.09 11.16 22.91
N TRP A 21 40.92 10.20 23.33
CA TRP A 21 40.70 8.78 23.07
C TRP A 21 39.58 8.15 23.91
N MET A 22 39.19 8.75 25.06
CA MET A 22 38.03 8.34 25.86
C MET A 22 36.71 8.91 25.33
N LEU A 23 36.72 9.85 24.41
CA LEU A 23 35.58 10.32 23.61
C LEU A 23 35.44 9.49 22.33
N GLY A 24 35.65 8.18 22.41
CA GLY A 24 35.19 7.26 21.36
C GLY A 24 33.69 7.47 21.09
N PRO A 25 33.20 7.23 19.88
CA PRO A 25 31.79 7.37 19.58
C PRO A 25 31.01 6.63 20.67
N GLY A 26 30.24 7.39 21.45
CA GLY A 26 29.37 6.82 22.50
C GLY A 26 28.52 5.72 21.87
N PRO A 27 28.07 4.73 22.65
CA PRO A 27 27.24 3.67 22.11
C PRO A 27 26.09 4.31 21.33
N VAL A 28 26.06 4.08 20.02
CA VAL A 28 24.92 4.48 19.19
C VAL A 28 23.71 3.89 19.89
N ALA A 29 22.80 4.74 20.37
CA ALA A 29 21.61 4.27 21.07
C ALA A 29 20.94 3.20 20.18
N ALA A 30 20.72 2.02 20.77
CA ALA A 30 20.16 0.88 20.03
C ALA A 30 18.85 1.31 19.38
N GLN A 31 18.77 1.21 18.05
CA GLN A 31 17.56 1.58 17.32
C GLN A 31 16.44 0.59 17.71
N PRO A 32 15.27 1.07 18.23
CA PRO A 32 14.18 0.16 18.56
C PRO A 32 13.84 -0.78 17.39
N GLY A 33 13.65 -2.05 17.68
CA GLY A 33 13.34 -3.08 16.70
C GLY A 33 14.50 -3.55 15.82
N VAL A 34 15.75 -3.13 16.11
CA VAL A 34 16.94 -3.60 15.40
C VAL A 34 17.95 -4.15 16.42
N THR A 35 18.32 -5.41 16.22
CA THR A 35 19.39 -6.08 16.96
C THR A 35 20.51 -6.52 16.02
N ASP A 36 21.52 -7.20 16.53
CA ASP A 36 22.57 -7.77 15.67
C ASP A 36 22.08 -8.89 14.77
N THR A 37 20.97 -9.54 15.13
CA THR A 37 20.45 -10.74 14.43
C THR A 37 19.04 -10.58 13.86
N GLU A 38 18.32 -9.53 14.25
CA GLU A 38 16.90 -9.38 13.89
C GLU A 38 16.52 -7.92 13.58
N ILE A 39 15.57 -7.75 12.66
CA ILE A 39 14.80 -6.52 12.45
C ILE A 39 13.32 -6.86 12.69
N LEU A 40 12.68 -6.16 13.64
CA LEU A 40 11.30 -6.37 14.02
C LEU A 40 10.39 -5.35 13.34
N LEU A 41 9.46 -5.82 12.53
CA LEU A 41 8.43 -5.02 11.90
C LEU A 41 7.07 -5.33 12.52
N GLY A 42 6.14 -4.39 12.44
CA GLY A 42 4.78 -4.58 12.96
C GLY A 42 3.70 -4.14 12.00
N GLY A 43 2.47 -4.57 12.22
CA GLY A 43 1.31 -4.13 11.47
C GLY A 43 0.01 -4.24 12.27
N SER A 44 -0.85 -3.22 12.16
CA SER A 44 -2.26 -3.32 12.54
C SER A 44 -3.06 -3.55 11.27
N ASN A 45 -3.81 -4.63 11.23
CA ASN A 45 -4.45 -5.10 10.02
C ASN A 45 -5.82 -5.69 10.34
N SER A 46 -6.75 -5.65 9.38
CA SER A 46 -8.13 -6.09 9.58
C SER A 46 -8.28 -7.60 9.33
N PHE A 47 -7.87 -8.45 10.27
CA PHE A 47 -8.02 -9.92 10.18
C PHE A 47 -9.43 -10.40 10.48
N SER A 48 -10.28 -9.56 11.08
CA SER A 48 -11.70 -9.76 11.26
C SER A 48 -12.52 -8.66 10.59
N GLY A 49 -13.87 -8.80 10.57
CA GLY A 49 -14.75 -7.80 9.98
C GLY A 49 -14.79 -7.80 8.44
N PRO A 50 -15.20 -6.69 7.82
CA PRO A 50 -15.54 -6.64 6.39
C PRO A 50 -14.40 -6.95 5.41
N LEU A 51 -13.14 -6.82 5.84
CA LEU A 51 -11.97 -7.10 5.01
C LEU A 51 -11.26 -8.42 5.33
N ALA A 52 -11.69 -9.13 6.36
CA ALA A 52 -10.98 -10.30 6.89
C ALA A 52 -10.61 -11.34 5.81
N PHE A 53 -11.53 -11.60 4.90
CA PHE A 53 -11.35 -12.65 3.89
C PHE A 53 -10.67 -12.15 2.60
N THR A 54 -10.74 -10.86 2.29
CA THR A 54 -10.49 -10.38 0.93
C THR A 54 -9.22 -9.57 0.74
N GLY A 55 -8.49 -9.26 1.75
CA GLY A 55 -7.33 -8.39 1.54
C GLY A 55 -6.22 -8.61 2.55
N THR A 56 -6.59 -8.59 3.81
CA THR A 56 -5.60 -8.47 4.86
C THR A 56 -4.80 -9.74 5.10
N GLN A 57 -5.46 -10.88 5.14
CA GLN A 57 -4.75 -12.16 5.27
C GLN A 57 -3.87 -12.43 4.06
N LEU A 58 -4.34 -12.07 2.86
CA LEU A 58 -3.61 -12.26 1.62
C LEU A 58 -2.42 -11.31 1.51
N THR A 59 -2.59 -10.00 1.82
CA THR A 59 -1.48 -9.03 1.81
C THR A 59 -0.40 -9.43 2.82
N ARG A 60 -0.79 -9.77 4.05
CA ARG A 60 0.14 -10.29 5.07
C ARG A 60 0.86 -11.54 4.56
N ALA A 61 0.14 -12.50 3.99
CA ALA A 61 0.74 -13.73 3.48
C ALA A 61 1.83 -13.45 2.43
N GLY A 62 1.66 -12.41 1.61
CA GLY A 62 2.67 -11.97 0.65
C GLY A 62 3.92 -11.38 1.32
N VAL A 63 3.75 -10.54 2.35
CA VAL A 63 4.86 -9.99 3.15
C VAL A 63 5.63 -11.12 3.83
N ASP A 64 4.91 -12.01 4.51
CA ASP A 64 5.50 -13.13 5.25
C ASP A 64 6.21 -14.12 4.31
N LEU A 65 5.65 -14.38 3.12
CA LEU A 65 6.29 -15.18 2.08
C LEU A 65 7.64 -14.59 1.67
N TYR A 66 7.66 -13.30 1.34
CA TYR A 66 8.91 -12.66 0.91
C TYR A 66 9.96 -12.68 2.01
N PHE A 67 9.59 -12.36 3.25
CA PHE A 67 10.53 -12.37 4.36
C PHE A 67 11.00 -13.79 4.74
N ARG A 68 10.16 -14.80 4.55
CA ARG A 68 10.60 -16.19 4.72
C ARG A 68 11.70 -16.55 3.73
N VAL A 69 11.50 -16.25 2.44
CA VAL A 69 12.52 -16.46 1.40
C VAL A 69 13.80 -15.70 1.72
N LEU A 70 13.69 -14.43 2.09
CA LEU A 70 14.82 -13.57 2.46
C LEU A 70 15.56 -14.13 3.67
N ASN A 71 14.83 -14.60 4.68
CA ASN A 71 15.40 -15.16 5.90
C ASN A 71 16.16 -16.45 5.65
N ASP A 72 15.67 -17.31 4.76
CA ASP A 72 16.37 -18.53 4.35
C ASP A 72 17.66 -18.21 3.60
N ALA A 73 17.68 -17.09 2.86
CA ALA A 73 18.88 -16.59 2.17
C ALA A 73 19.84 -15.79 3.09
N GLY A 74 19.61 -15.75 4.42
CA GLY A 74 20.50 -15.06 5.37
C GLY A 74 20.01 -13.71 5.86
N GLY A 75 18.88 -13.20 5.39
CA GLY A 75 18.28 -11.93 5.81
C GLY A 75 18.94 -10.69 5.21
N VAL A 76 18.91 -9.57 5.91
CA VAL A 76 19.55 -8.31 5.52
C VAL A 76 20.75 -8.04 6.41
N HIS A 77 21.95 -8.02 5.83
CA HIS A 77 23.20 -7.87 6.57
C HIS A 77 23.34 -8.86 7.74
N GLY A 78 22.86 -10.11 7.56
CA GLY A 78 22.86 -11.16 8.58
C GLY A 78 21.70 -11.09 9.58
N ARG A 79 20.79 -10.12 9.47
CA ARG A 79 19.61 -9.99 10.33
C ARG A 79 18.40 -10.64 9.68
N LYS A 80 17.67 -11.44 10.44
CA LYS A 80 16.38 -11.99 10.04
C LYS A 80 15.28 -10.93 10.20
N ILE A 81 14.27 -10.96 9.35
CA ILE A 81 13.09 -10.11 9.50
C ILE A 81 12.02 -10.90 10.27
N ARG A 82 11.51 -10.32 11.34
CA ARG A 82 10.37 -10.82 12.10
C ARG A 82 9.22 -9.83 12.05
N THR A 83 8.00 -10.33 12.01
CA THR A 83 6.77 -9.54 11.94
C THR A 83 5.85 -9.84 13.11
N ILE A 84 5.21 -8.80 13.66
CA ILE A 84 4.13 -8.90 14.65
C ILE A 84 2.90 -8.20 14.08
N TYR A 85 1.72 -8.84 14.19
CA TYR A 85 0.48 -8.27 13.70
C TYR A 85 -0.60 -8.31 14.76
N TYR A 86 -1.41 -7.24 14.81
CA TYR A 86 -2.62 -7.14 15.62
C TYR A 86 -3.84 -6.91 14.74
N ASP A 87 -4.98 -7.48 15.14
CA ASP A 87 -6.26 -7.29 14.45
C ASP A 87 -6.92 -5.97 14.87
N ASP A 88 -7.31 -5.14 13.89
CA ASP A 88 -8.08 -3.92 14.12
C ASP A 88 -9.55 -4.01 13.66
N GLY A 89 -9.93 -5.10 12.99
CA GLY A 89 -11.30 -5.30 12.48
C GLY A 89 -11.78 -4.16 11.57
N TYR A 90 -10.85 -3.44 10.92
CA TYR A 90 -11.13 -2.23 10.13
C TYR A 90 -11.67 -1.06 10.98
N ARG A 91 -11.35 -1.00 12.28
CA ARG A 91 -11.78 0.05 13.20
C ARG A 91 -10.62 0.99 13.53
N PRO A 92 -10.74 2.31 13.22
CA PRO A 92 -9.67 3.28 13.46
C PRO A 92 -9.17 3.32 14.91
N GLN A 93 -10.06 3.19 15.90
CA GLN A 93 -9.69 3.22 17.32
C GLN A 93 -8.78 2.04 17.69
N ASP A 94 -9.09 0.85 17.18
CA ASP A 94 -8.30 -0.36 17.45
C ASP A 94 -6.96 -0.28 16.72
N ALA A 95 -6.92 0.26 15.50
CA ALA A 95 -5.67 0.51 14.78
C ALA A 95 -4.74 1.45 15.56
N VAL A 96 -5.26 2.52 16.14
CA VAL A 96 -4.49 3.44 17.00
C VAL A 96 -3.96 2.72 18.24
N ALA A 97 -4.81 1.96 18.95
CA ALA A 97 -4.40 1.21 20.14
C ALA A 97 -3.32 0.16 19.81
N ASN A 98 -3.51 -0.60 18.73
CA ASN A 98 -2.55 -1.59 18.25
C ASN A 98 -1.22 -0.94 17.84
N THR A 99 -1.28 0.19 17.14
CA THR A 99 -0.06 0.89 16.70
C THR A 99 0.73 1.43 17.88
N ARG A 100 0.06 1.98 18.90
CA ARG A 100 0.73 2.37 20.15
C ARG A 100 1.39 1.19 20.84
N LYS A 101 0.69 0.05 20.94
CA LYS A 101 1.27 -1.17 21.52
C LYS A 101 2.49 -1.65 20.75
N LEU A 102 2.43 -1.68 19.42
CA LEU A 102 3.56 -2.05 18.56
C LEU A 102 4.79 -1.15 18.78
N VAL A 103 4.57 0.16 18.95
CA VAL A 103 5.65 1.14 19.11
C VAL A 103 6.18 1.18 20.54
N GLU A 104 5.30 1.24 21.54
CA GLU A 104 5.65 1.53 22.94
C GLU A 104 6.01 0.26 23.73
N GLN A 105 5.40 -0.90 23.40
CA GLN A 105 5.61 -2.15 24.12
C GLN A 105 6.46 -3.14 23.34
N ASP A 106 6.13 -3.37 22.05
CA ASP A 106 6.87 -4.31 21.22
C ASP A 106 8.14 -3.70 20.62
N ALA A 107 8.29 -2.38 20.68
CA ALA A 107 9.44 -1.62 20.21
C ALA A 107 9.80 -1.93 18.74
N ILE A 108 8.81 -1.98 17.84
CA ILE A 108 9.03 -2.27 16.42
C ILE A 108 9.92 -1.23 15.74
N PHE A 109 10.65 -1.64 14.71
CA PHE A 109 11.46 -0.74 13.88
C PHE A 109 10.59 0.12 12.97
N ALA A 110 9.64 -0.49 12.27
CA ALA A 110 8.72 0.16 11.34
C ALA A 110 7.38 -0.59 11.25
N VAL A 111 6.34 0.12 10.83
CA VAL A 111 5.05 -0.49 10.44
C VAL A 111 5.15 -0.92 8.97
N ILE A 112 4.75 -2.16 8.66
CA ILE A 112 4.78 -2.73 7.31
C ILE A 112 3.39 -3.12 6.82
N ALA A 113 3.02 -2.66 5.63
CA ALA A 113 1.80 -3.01 4.91
C ALA A 113 0.51 -3.03 5.76
N PRO A 114 0.23 -2.00 6.62
CA PRO A 114 -1.05 -1.89 7.28
C PRO A 114 -2.15 -1.67 6.25
N GLN A 115 -3.40 -2.00 6.59
CA GLN A 115 -4.46 -2.04 5.60
C GLN A 115 -5.68 -1.18 5.94
N GLY A 116 -6.26 -0.60 4.87
CA GLY A 116 -7.50 0.19 4.93
C GLY A 116 -7.28 1.66 5.20
N SER A 117 -7.92 2.55 4.39
CA SER A 117 -7.72 3.98 4.54
C SER A 117 -8.13 4.53 5.91
N PRO A 118 -9.32 4.22 6.48
CA PRO A 118 -9.68 4.73 7.79
C PRO A 118 -8.73 4.32 8.92
N PRO A 119 -8.36 3.04 9.11
CA PRO A 119 -7.43 2.66 10.18
C PRO A 119 -6.02 3.21 9.96
N VAL A 120 -5.52 3.22 8.72
CA VAL A 120 -4.20 3.78 8.38
C VAL A 120 -4.15 5.27 8.69
N VAL A 121 -5.12 6.05 8.19
CA VAL A 121 -5.15 7.51 8.37
C VAL A 121 -5.19 7.90 9.85
N ALA A 122 -5.93 7.16 10.67
CA ALA A 122 -6.02 7.42 12.11
C ALA A 122 -4.68 7.28 12.87
N THR A 123 -3.70 6.57 12.31
CA THR A 123 -2.41 6.32 12.97
C THR A 123 -1.30 7.26 12.50
N LEU A 124 -1.52 8.03 11.44
CA LEU A 124 -0.47 8.81 10.76
C LEU A 124 0.22 9.82 11.68
N ASP A 125 -0.55 10.65 12.41
CA ASP A 125 0.02 11.69 13.26
C ASP A 125 0.84 11.12 14.41
N TYR A 126 0.39 10.02 15.00
CA TYR A 126 1.14 9.33 16.06
C TYR A 126 2.47 8.76 15.54
N LEU A 127 2.46 8.10 14.38
CA LEU A 127 3.68 7.53 13.78
C LEU A 127 4.67 8.62 13.35
N GLU A 128 4.18 9.72 12.78
CA GLU A 128 5.00 10.87 12.40
C GLU A 128 5.68 11.48 13.61
N GLN A 129 4.94 11.75 14.71
CA GLN A 129 5.48 12.28 15.97
C GLN A 129 6.48 11.31 16.62
N SER A 130 6.21 10.00 16.56
CA SER A 130 7.08 8.96 17.11
C SER A 130 8.27 8.62 16.20
N LYS A 131 8.36 9.25 15.02
CA LYS A 131 9.37 8.97 13.99
C LYS A 131 9.48 7.49 13.64
N VAL A 132 8.33 6.81 13.54
CA VAL A 132 8.24 5.40 13.16
C VAL A 132 7.79 5.31 11.72
N PRO A 133 8.59 4.76 10.79
CA PRO A 133 8.19 4.64 9.40
C PRO A 133 6.96 3.75 9.23
N MET A 134 5.99 4.20 8.43
CA MET A 134 4.91 3.41 7.88
C MET A 134 5.22 3.11 6.41
N LEU A 135 5.39 1.83 6.11
CA LEU A 135 5.89 1.37 4.83
C LEU A 135 4.79 0.64 4.06
N PHE A 136 4.49 1.15 2.89
CA PHE A 136 3.65 0.53 1.87
C PHE A 136 2.27 0.09 2.36
N PRO A 137 1.51 0.98 3.06
CA PRO A 137 0.15 0.69 3.46
C PRO A 137 -0.73 0.33 2.26
N PHE A 138 -1.56 -0.70 2.41
CA PHE A 138 -2.57 -1.06 1.41
C PHE A 138 -3.80 -0.16 1.59
N GLN A 139 -3.71 1.06 1.08
CA GLN A 139 -4.72 2.10 1.17
C GLN A 139 -4.57 3.10 0.01
N SER A 140 -5.61 3.90 -0.30
CA SER A 140 -5.60 4.84 -1.43
C SER A 140 -5.82 6.30 -1.04
N SER A 141 -6.04 6.64 0.24
CA SER A 141 -6.22 8.03 0.66
C SER A 141 -4.96 8.87 0.46
N THR A 142 -5.13 10.09 -0.03
CA THR A 142 -4.04 11.06 -0.19
C THR A 142 -3.53 11.64 1.12
N ALA A 143 -4.19 11.37 2.26
CA ALA A 143 -3.76 11.81 3.59
C ALA A 143 -2.37 11.28 4.01
N THR A 144 -1.88 10.23 3.33
CA THR A 144 -0.52 9.70 3.54
C THR A 144 0.58 10.52 2.88
N ARG A 145 0.25 11.42 1.95
CA ARG A 145 1.22 12.22 1.21
C ARG A 145 1.82 13.35 2.08
N ASN A 146 3.03 13.79 1.70
CA ASN A 146 3.76 14.88 2.38
C ASN A 146 4.09 14.60 3.86
N ARG A 147 4.29 13.33 4.21
CA ARG A 147 4.73 12.88 5.53
C ARG A 147 6.11 12.22 5.43
N LYS A 148 7.04 12.68 6.25
CA LYS A 148 8.44 12.22 6.21
C LYS A 148 8.58 10.70 6.40
N TYR A 149 7.77 10.13 7.28
CA TYR A 149 7.88 8.72 7.66
C TYR A 149 6.85 7.80 6.99
N VAL A 150 6.13 8.27 5.96
CA VAL A 150 5.08 7.46 5.31
C VAL A 150 5.38 7.30 3.82
N PHE A 151 5.42 6.04 3.34
CA PHE A 151 5.62 5.69 1.94
C PHE A 151 4.41 4.91 1.44
N SER A 152 3.73 5.39 0.40
CA SER A 152 2.50 4.77 -0.10
C SER A 152 2.76 3.35 -0.64
N GLY A 153 1.79 2.45 -0.47
CA GLY A 153 1.85 1.08 -1.01
C GLY A 153 1.05 0.88 -2.29
N LEU A 154 0.03 1.71 -2.49
CA LEU A 154 -0.81 1.69 -3.68
C LEU A 154 -0.74 3.02 -4.43
N VAL A 155 -1.22 3.02 -5.66
CA VAL A 155 -1.54 4.26 -6.38
C VAL A 155 -2.64 4.99 -5.63
N LEU A 156 -2.41 6.25 -5.25
CA LEU A 156 -3.36 7.03 -4.45
C LEU A 156 -4.58 7.44 -5.27
N SER A 157 -5.67 7.76 -4.58
CA SER A 157 -7.00 8.02 -5.17
C SER A 157 -7.00 9.12 -6.23
N ASP A 158 -6.25 10.20 -6.03
CA ASP A 158 -6.14 11.29 -6.99
C ASP A 158 -5.44 10.87 -8.29
N ARG A 159 -4.38 10.05 -8.19
CA ARG A 159 -3.71 9.51 -9.38
C ARG A 159 -4.58 8.48 -10.11
N GLN A 160 -5.27 7.63 -9.35
CA GLN A 160 -6.23 6.69 -9.95
C GLN A 160 -7.36 7.46 -10.64
N SER A 161 -7.97 8.43 -9.96
CA SER A 161 -9.02 9.28 -10.50
C SER A 161 -8.58 9.95 -11.81
N ARG A 162 -7.39 10.57 -11.80
CA ARG A 162 -6.82 11.24 -12.96
C ARG A 162 -6.75 10.29 -14.18
N MET A 163 -6.14 9.12 -14.00
CA MET A 163 -6.03 8.14 -15.08
C MET A 163 -7.40 7.64 -15.55
N MET A 164 -8.33 7.40 -14.61
CA MET A 164 -9.67 6.90 -14.93
C MET A 164 -10.49 7.96 -15.69
N ILE A 165 -10.52 9.19 -15.22
CA ILE A 165 -11.31 10.28 -15.82
C ILE A 165 -10.72 10.66 -17.20
N ASP A 166 -9.40 10.84 -17.28
CA ASP A 166 -8.76 11.19 -18.55
C ASP A 166 -8.97 10.09 -19.61
N TYR A 167 -8.97 8.81 -19.23
CA TYR A 167 -9.28 7.70 -20.15
C TYR A 167 -10.74 7.67 -20.59
N LEU A 168 -11.68 7.91 -19.65
CA LEU A 168 -13.12 7.79 -19.92
C LEU A 168 -13.71 9.06 -20.57
N ALA A 169 -13.38 10.25 -20.08
CA ALA A 169 -13.91 11.51 -20.60
C ALA A 169 -13.18 11.99 -21.86
N GLY A 170 -11.89 11.64 -22.02
CA GLY A 170 -11.06 12.00 -23.17
C GLY A 170 -11.39 11.16 -24.41
N PRO A 171 -10.66 10.05 -24.68
CA PRO A 171 -10.85 9.27 -25.92
C PRO A 171 -12.21 8.57 -25.99
N ARG A 172 -12.80 8.16 -24.87
CA ARG A 172 -14.10 7.44 -24.85
C ARG A 172 -15.31 8.38 -24.81
N LYS A 173 -15.09 9.68 -24.52
CA LYS A 173 -16.09 10.77 -24.61
C LYS A 173 -17.33 10.61 -23.73
N PHE A 174 -17.26 9.84 -22.65
CA PHE A 174 -18.33 9.76 -21.66
C PHE A 174 -18.56 11.13 -20.98
N LYS A 175 -19.82 11.46 -20.67
CA LYS A 175 -20.21 12.77 -20.12
C LYS A 175 -20.94 12.67 -18.78
N ARG A 176 -21.55 11.53 -18.49
CA ARG A 176 -22.43 11.36 -17.32
C ARG A 176 -21.82 10.30 -16.40
N PHE A 177 -21.32 10.74 -15.26
CA PHE A 177 -20.62 9.91 -14.30
C PHE A 177 -21.41 9.84 -12.99
N GLY A 178 -21.54 8.64 -12.42
CA GLY A 178 -22.06 8.40 -11.09
C GLY A 178 -21.04 7.66 -10.22
N ALA A 179 -21.26 7.65 -8.93
CA ALA A 179 -20.40 6.92 -7.99
C ALA A 179 -21.22 6.23 -6.88
N LEU A 180 -20.94 4.96 -6.65
CA LEU A 180 -21.33 4.21 -5.47
C LEU A 180 -20.09 4.07 -4.59
N TYR A 181 -20.09 4.67 -3.40
CA TYR A 181 -18.88 4.79 -2.60
C TYR A 181 -19.09 4.42 -1.13
N GLN A 182 -18.07 3.85 -0.50
CA GLN A 182 -18.08 3.56 0.93
C GLN A 182 -18.04 4.88 1.71
N ASP A 183 -18.98 5.08 2.64
CA ASP A 183 -19.08 6.31 3.45
C ASP A 183 -18.02 6.34 4.56
N ASP A 184 -16.76 6.38 4.15
CA ASP A 184 -15.61 6.56 5.02
C ASP A 184 -14.45 7.23 4.27
N GLU A 185 -13.27 7.27 4.87
CA GLU A 185 -12.07 7.90 4.31
C GLU A 185 -11.69 7.35 2.92
N TYR A 186 -11.86 6.04 2.70
CA TYR A 186 -11.57 5.43 1.41
C TYR A 186 -12.46 5.99 0.30
N GLY A 187 -13.77 5.92 0.50
CA GLY A 187 -14.74 6.39 -0.50
C GLY A 187 -14.69 7.90 -0.72
N LYS A 188 -14.57 8.68 0.36
CA LYS A 188 -14.51 10.16 0.31
C LYS A 188 -13.27 10.67 -0.41
N SER A 189 -12.11 10.04 -0.22
CA SER A 189 -10.89 10.39 -0.92
C SER A 189 -11.03 10.24 -2.45
N PHE A 190 -11.68 9.16 -2.91
CA PHE A 190 -11.98 9.01 -4.34
C PHE A 190 -13.04 10.00 -4.83
N LEU A 191 -14.10 10.22 -4.05
CA LEU A 191 -15.16 11.15 -4.45
C LEU A 191 -14.60 12.56 -4.69
N THR A 192 -13.81 13.08 -3.75
CA THR A 192 -13.13 14.36 -3.89
C THR A 192 -12.23 14.39 -5.15
N ALA A 193 -11.50 13.32 -5.41
CA ALA A 193 -10.63 13.22 -6.57
C ALA A 193 -11.42 13.19 -7.89
N PHE A 194 -12.53 12.44 -7.96
CA PHE A 194 -13.40 12.41 -9.13
C PHE A 194 -14.03 13.78 -9.43
N GLU A 195 -14.51 14.48 -8.40
CA GLU A 195 -15.06 15.83 -8.55
C GLU A 195 -14.03 16.81 -9.12
N ALA A 196 -12.81 16.78 -8.61
CA ALA A 196 -11.71 17.62 -9.09
C ALA A 196 -11.34 17.31 -10.55
N ASP A 197 -11.16 16.03 -10.89
CA ASP A 197 -10.74 15.63 -12.23
C ASP A 197 -11.86 15.79 -13.28
N LEU A 198 -13.11 15.49 -12.95
CA LEU A 198 -14.26 15.78 -13.81
C LEU A 198 -14.37 17.27 -14.08
N GLY A 199 -14.14 18.12 -13.06
CA GLY A 199 -14.13 19.58 -13.21
C GLY A 199 -13.12 20.07 -14.26
N ARG A 200 -11.97 19.43 -14.43
CA ARG A 200 -10.99 19.73 -15.49
C ARG A 200 -11.54 19.49 -16.90
N HIS A 201 -12.47 18.56 -17.03
CA HIS A 201 -13.18 18.28 -18.29
C HIS A 201 -14.50 19.05 -18.43
N GLY A 202 -14.81 20.00 -17.52
CA GLY A 202 -16.09 20.72 -17.49
C GLY A 202 -17.29 19.82 -17.16
N LEU A 203 -17.04 18.68 -16.47
CA LEU A 203 -18.03 17.66 -16.11
C LEU A 203 -18.24 17.63 -14.59
N LYS A 204 -19.27 16.90 -14.16
CA LYS A 204 -19.55 16.63 -12.75
C LYS A 204 -20.18 15.26 -12.55
N LEU A 205 -20.17 14.76 -11.33
CA LEU A 205 -20.97 13.59 -10.95
C LEU A 205 -22.46 13.95 -11.04
N VAL A 206 -23.25 13.12 -11.74
CA VAL A 206 -24.72 13.30 -11.84
C VAL A 206 -25.44 12.68 -10.66
N ALA A 207 -24.83 11.70 -9.98
CA ALA A 207 -25.33 11.09 -8.75
C ALA A 207 -24.18 10.47 -7.95
N THR A 208 -24.31 10.53 -6.63
CA THR A 208 -23.39 9.86 -5.68
C THR A 208 -24.21 9.20 -4.59
N GLU A 209 -23.99 7.91 -4.38
CA GLU A 209 -24.72 7.16 -3.36
C GLU A 209 -23.76 6.55 -2.35
N PRO A 210 -23.88 6.93 -1.06
CA PRO A 210 -23.04 6.39 0.00
C PRO A 210 -23.53 4.99 0.44
N VAL A 211 -22.56 4.12 0.75
CA VAL A 211 -22.78 2.82 1.36
C VAL A 211 -22.07 2.80 2.71
N LYS A 212 -22.83 2.68 3.78
CA LYS A 212 -22.25 2.55 5.13
C LYS A 212 -21.48 1.24 5.24
N ARG A 213 -20.38 1.28 5.98
CA ARG A 213 -19.58 0.08 6.23
C ARG A 213 -20.42 -1.03 6.88
N GLY A 214 -20.24 -2.26 6.41
CA GLY A 214 -20.98 -3.44 6.89
C GLY A 214 -22.38 -3.61 6.33
N VAL A 215 -22.87 -2.65 5.51
CA VAL A 215 -24.13 -2.79 4.79
C VAL A 215 -23.89 -3.69 3.57
N THR A 216 -24.75 -4.69 3.40
CA THR A 216 -24.72 -5.63 2.26
C THR A 216 -25.86 -5.38 1.28
N ASP A 217 -26.98 -4.82 1.72
CA ASP A 217 -28.07 -4.43 0.81
C ASP A 217 -27.85 -3.03 0.28
N VAL A 218 -27.61 -2.94 -1.04
CA VAL A 218 -27.38 -1.69 -1.78
C VAL A 218 -28.46 -1.43 -2.84
N SER A 219 -29.59 -2.12 -2.76
CA SER A 219 -30.68 -2.04 -3.74
C SER A 219 -31.21 -0.62 -3.95
N ALA A 220 -31.44 0.12 -2.83
CA ALA A 220 -31.91 1.50 -2.88
C ALA A 220 -30.91 2.44 -3.58
N GLN A 221 -29.60 2.28 -3.30
CA GLN A 221 -28.54 3.08 -3.92
C GLN A 221 -28.45 2.79 -5.42
N ILE A 222 -28.52 1.52 -5.81
CA ILE A 222 -28.49 1.11 -7.23
C ILE A 222 -29.71 1.68 -7.98
N ALA A 223 -30.92 1.63 -7.40
CA ALA A 223 -32.11 2.20 -8.02
C ALA A 223 -32.01 3.71 -8.22
N LYS A 224 -31.44 4.44 -7.25
CA LYS A 224 -31.23 5.90 -7.37
C LYS A 224 -30.18 6.24 -8.44
N LEU A 225 -29.09 5.48 -8.51
CA LEU A 225 -28.07 5.65 -9.55
C LEU A 225 -28.70 5.37 -10.93
N GLN A 226 -29.46 4.29 -11.10
CA GLN A 226 -30.17 3.99 -12.35
C GLN A 226 -31.10 5.14 -12.76
N ALA A 227 -31.86 5.71 -11.83
CA ALA A 227 -32.76 6.85 -12.13
C ALA A 227 -32.00 8.09 -12.60
N ALA A 228 -30.77 8.31 -12.14
CA ALA A 228 -29.91 9.41 -12.58
C ALA A 228 -29.24 9.16 -13.95
N LYS A 229 -29.34 7.96 -14.50
CA LYS A 229 -28.85 7.56 -15.83
C LYS A 229 -27.39 7.95 -16.09
N PRO A 230 -26.41 7.58 -15.25
CA PRO A 230 -25.00 7.75 -15.58
C PRO A 230 -24.60 6.78 -16.72
N GLU A 231 -23.72 7.23 -17.60
CA GLU A 231 -23.08 6.38 -18.62
C GLU A 231 -21.98 5.51 -17.99
N VAL A 232 -21.35 6.04 -16.92
CA VAL A 232 -20.31 5.37 -16.13
C VAL A 232 -20.66 5.45 -14.64
N THR A 233 -20.57 4.34 -13.94
CA THR A 233 -20.75 4.26 -12.48
C THR A 233 -19.49 3.72 -11.83
N PHE A 234 -18.80 4.56 -11.05
CA PHE A 234 -17.65 4.15 -10.27
C PHE A 234 -18.04 3.31 -9.05
N LEU A 235 -17.36 2.19 -8.84
CA LEU A 235 -17.46 1.36 -7.65
C LEU A 235 -16.26 1.64 -6.73
N VAL A 236 -16.50 2.37 -5.65
CA VAL A 236 -15.49 2.71 -4.64
C VAL A 236 -15.87 2.03 -3.33
N LEU A 237 -15.85 0.72 -3.32
CA LEU A 237 -16.35 -0.13 -2.25
C LEU A 237 -15.32 -1.20 -1.87
N THR A 238 -15.53 -1.84 -0.73
CA THR A 238 -14.88 -3.13 -0.43
C THR A 238 -15.51 -4.24 -1.27
N PRO A 239 -14.82 -5.37 -1.49
CA PRO A 239 -15.25 -6.42 -2.43
C PRO A 239 -16.66 -6.96 -2.23
N GLY A 240 -17.09 -7.18 -0.98
CA GLY A 240 -18.43 -7.71 -0.69
C GLY A 240 -19.56 -6.80 -1.18
N PRO A 241 -19.66 -5.54 -0.70
CA PRO A 241 -20.65 -4.58 -1.19
C PRO A 241 -20.55 -4.29 -2.69
N ALA A 242 -19.34 -4.28 -3.27
CA ALA A 242 -19.17 -4.12 -4.71
C ALA A 242 -19.77 -5.28 -5.50
N ALA A 243 -19.55 -6.52 -5.07
CA ALA A 243 -20.16 -7.70 -5.68
C ALA A 243 -21.69 -7.68 -5.58
N GLN A 244 -22.24 -7.24 -4.43
CA GLN A 244 -23.69 -7.07 -4.27
C GLN A 244 -24.25 -6.00 -5.20
N ALA A 245 -23.53 -4.89 -5.40
CA ALA A 245 -23.94 -3.84 -6.33
C ALA A 245 -24.06 -4.38 -7.79
N LEU A 246 -23.13 -5.22 -8.21
CA LEU A 246 -23.18 -5.84 -9.52
C LEU A 246 -24.35 -6.82 -9.67
N LYS A 247 -24.59 -7.66 -8.64
CA LYS A 247 -25.72 -8.58 -8.61
C LYS A 247 -27.05 -7.85 -8.63
N GLU A 248 -27.20 -6.77 -7.87
CA GLU A 248 -28.42 -5.97 -7.87
C GLU A 248 -28.62 -5.27 -9.21
N ARG A 249 -27.57 -4.70 -9.82
CA ARG A 249 -27.60 -4.15 -11.17
C ARG A 249 -28.11 -5.19 -12.19
N GLN A 250 -27.60 -6.41 -12.14
CA GLN A 250 -28.00 -7.50 -13.03
C GLN A 250 -29.48 -7.88 -12.80
N LYS A 251 -29.90 -8.02 -11.55
CA LYS A 251 -31.26 -8.38 -11.16
C LYS A 251 -32.31 -7.38 -11.68
N ILE A 252 -32.03 -6.08 -11.65
CA ILE A 252 -32.93 -5.04 -12.15
C ILE A 252 -32.77 -4.75 -13.65
N GLY A 253 -31.93 -5.49 -14.36
CA GLY A 253 -31.70 -5.33 -15.81
C GLY A 253 -31.07 -4.01 -16.20
N TRP A 254 -30.30 -3.36 -15.31
CA TRP A 254 -29.66 -2.08 -15.62
C TRP A 254 -28.38 -2.30 -16.44
N ALA A 255 -28.52 -2.25 -17.78
CA ALA A 255 -27.44 -2.47 -18.73
C ALA A 255 -26.75 -1.19 -19.22
N ASP A 256 -27.41 -0.03 -19.11
CA ASP A 256 -27.03 1.22 -19.79
C ASP A 256 -25.88 2.00 -19.14
N THR A 257 -25.21 1.40 -18.13
CA THR A 257 -24.06 2.02 -17.47
C THR A 257 -22.85 1.10 -17.49
N LEU A 258 -21.68 1.67 -17.76
CA LEU A 258 -20.41 0.99 -17.56
C LEU A 258 -20.06 1.00 -16.08
N MET A 259 -19.99 -0.16 -15.45
CA MET A 259 -19.46 -0.26 -14.08
C MET A 259 -17.93 -0.24 -14.11
N VAL A 260 -17.34 0.63 -13.30
CA VAL A 260 -15.89 0.85 -13.28
C VAL A 260 -15.35 0.66 -11.86
N SER A 261 -14.47 -0.30 -11.68
CA SER A 261 -13.82 -0.64 -10.42
C SER A 261 -12.55 0.20 -10.20
N THR A 262 -12.31 0.62 -8.95
CA THR A 262 -11.02 1.19 -8.53
C THR A 262 -9.95 0.09 -8.39
N GLY A 263 -8.67 0.46 -8.27
CA GLY A 263 -7.55 -0.48 -8.19
C GLY A 263 -7.73 -1.61 -7.15
N PRO A 264 -8.17 -1.33 -5.93
CA PRO A 264 -8.45 -2.37 -4.94
C PRO A 264 -9.49 -3.42 -5.34
N LEU A 265 -10.39 -3.11 -6.27
CA LEU A 265 -11.40 -4.03 -6.80
C LEU A 265 -10.95 -4.75 -8.10
N THR A 266 -9.69 -4.70 -8.47
CA THR A 266 -9.19 -5.43 -9.64
C THR A 266 -8.51 -6.74 -9.24
N ASP A 267 -9.08 -7.47 -8.28
CA ASP A 267 -8.57 -8.75 -7.77
C ASP A 267 -9.56 -9.89 -8.06
N GLU A 268 -9.05 -11.08 -8.25
CA GLU A 268 -9.79 -12.28 -8.59
C GLU A 268 -10.79 -12.70 -7.49
N THR A 269 -10.48 -12.38 -6.22
CA THR A 269 -11.39 -12.64 -5.09
C THR A 269 -12.71 -11.89 -5.23
N TYR A 270 -12.63 -10.62 -5.68
CA TYR A 270 -13.82 -9.82 -5.98
C TYR A 270 -14.66 -10.45 -7.10
N LEU A 271 -14.02 -10.93 -8.18
CA LEU A 271 -14.74 -11.61 -9.28
C LEU A 271 -15.42 -12.88 -8.81
N GLY A 272 -14.77 -13.68 -7.95
CA GLY A 272 -15.37 -14.86 -7.35
C GLY A 272 -16.64 -14.56 -6.54
N LEU A 273 -16.67 -13.42 -5.82
CA LEU A 273 -17.86 -12.97 -5.09
C LEU A 273 -18.98 -12.48 -6.01
N ALA A 274 -18.65 -11.79 -7.10
CA ALA A 274 -19.61 -11.22 -8.03
C ALA A 274 -20.19 -12.26 -9.01
N GLY A 275 -19.40 -13.29 -9.37
CA GLY A 275 -19.77 -14.28 -10.38
C GLY A 275 -20.02 -13.64 -11.74
N ASP A 276 -21.00 -14.16 -12.47
CA ASP A 276 -21.36 -13.67 -13.83
C ASP A 276 -21.78 -12.19 -13.86
N ALA A 277 -22.21 -11.62 -12.73
CA ALA A 277 -22.55 -10.20 -12.64
C ALA A 277 -21.34 -9.28 -12.86
N SER A 278 -20.11 -9.81 -12.78
CA SER A 278 -18.88 -9.05 -13.04
C SER A 278 -18.53 -8.91 -14.51
N ASP A 279 -19.18 -9.66 -15.43
CA ASP A 279 -18.82 -9.62 -16.83
C ASP A 279 -19.04 -8.24 -17.44
N GLY A 280 -18.08 -7.78 -18.25
CA GLY A 280 -18.09 -6.43 -18.82
C GLY A 280 -17.72 -5.30 -17.86
N VAL A 281 -17.52 -5.56 -16.56
CA VAL A 281 -16.99 -4.54 -15.63
C VAL A 281 -15.57 -4.14 -16.06
N GLU A 282 -15.30 -2.85 -16.07
CA GLU A 282 -13.96 -2.33 -16.33
C GLU A 282 -13.32 -1.79 -15.06
N GLY A 283 -12.04 -1.44 -15.11
CA GLY A 283 -11.35 -0.86 -13.97
C GLY A 283 -9.91 -0.46 -14.28
N LEU A 284 -9.30 0.23 -13.31
CA LEU A 284 -7.89 0.57 -13.33
C LEU A 284 -7.11 -0.42 -12.46
N ALA A 285 -6.40 -1.35 -13.10
CA ALA A 285 -5.49 -2.26 -12.39
C ALA A 285 -4.14 -1.57 -12.14
N THR A 286 -3.56 -1.84 -10.98
CA THR A 286 -2.24 -1.31 -10.59
C THR A 286 -1.19 -2.41 -10.44
N LEU A 287 -1.61 -3.66 -10.49
CA LEU A 287 -0.75 -4.85 -10.50
C LEU A 287 -1.17 -5.78 -11.64
N PRO A 288 -0.21 -6.39 -12.35
CA PRO A 288 -0.50 -7.38 -13.39
C PRO A 288 -1.18 -8.64 -12.84
N ASP A 289 -1.65 -9.49 -13.75
CA ASP A 289 -2.23 -10.79 -13.40
C ASP A 289 -1.17 -11.69 -12.72
N PRO A 290 -1.34 -12.03 -11.44
CA PRO A 290 -0.35 -12.81 -10.70
C PRO A 290 -0.27 -14.26 -11.15
N LEU A 291 -1.32 -14.78 -11.80
CA LEU A 291 -1.40 -16.15 -12.29
C LEU A 291 -0.69 -16.33 -13.63
N ARG A 292 -0.79 -15.34 -14.53
CA ARG A 292 -0.43 -15.52 -15.94
C ARG A 292 0.65 -14.58 -16.46
N SER A 293 0.95 -13.49 -15.76
CA SER A 293 1.96 -12.58 -16.22
C SER A 293 3.32 -13.27 -16.36
N ASP A 294 4.01 -12.97 -17.44
CA ASP A 294 5.36 -13.47 -17.75
C ASP A 294 6.47 -12.59 -17.18
N GLN A 295 6.13 -11.55 -16.45
CA GLN A 295 7.11 -10.66 -15.82
C GLN A 295 7.98 -11.44 -14.83
N PRO A 296 9.32 -11.22 -14.83
CA PRO A 296 10.27 -12.03 -14.06
C PRO A 296 9.96 -12.07 -12.57
N GLY A 297 9.60 -10.92 -11.96
CA GLY A 297 9.27 -10.85 -10.54
C GLY A 297 7.99 -11.59 -10.17
N ILE A 298 7.03 -11.69 -11.10
CA ILE A 298 5.79 -12.45 -10.90
C ILE A 298 6.03 -13.96 -11.05
N LYS A 299 6.89 -14.37 -11.98
CA LYS A 299 7.32 -15.77 -12.07
C LYS A 299 8.00 -16.21 -10.78
N LEU A 300 8.93 -15.40 -10.28
CA LEU A 300 9.64 -15.65 -9.02
C LEU A 300 8.67 -15.71 -7.82
N TYR A 301 7.69 -14.80 -7.76
CA TYR A 301 6.64 -14.84 -6.74
C TYR A 301 5.87 -16.17 -6.77
N ARG A 302 5.46 -16.67 -7.96
CA ARG A 302 4.78 -17.97 -8.10
C ARG A 302 5.66 -19.14 -7.66
N GLU A 303 6.93 -19.14 -8.03
CA GLU A 303 7.91 -20.14 -7.59
C GLU A 303 8.05 -20.18 -6.07
N HIS A 304 8.10 -19.00 -5.44
CA HIS A 304 8.16 -18.89 -3.99
C HIS A 304 6.85 -19.37 -3.33
N LEU A 305 5.68 -19.02 -3.87
CA LEU A 305 4.40 -19.57 -3.40
C LEU A 305 4.40 -21.10 -3.45
N GLN A 306 4.74 -21.67 -4.60
CA GLN A 306 4.78 -23.12 -4.77
C GLN A 306 5.73 -23.81 -3.80
N LYS A 307 6.88 -23.20 -3.53
CA LYS A 307 7.89 -23.78 -2.62
C LYS A 307 7.49 -23.67 -1.16
N TYR A 308 6.95 -22.55 -0.72
CA TYR A 308 6.79 -22.23 0.70
C TYR A 308 5.36 -22.37 1.22
N VAL A 309 4.36 -22.12 0.38
CA VAL A 309 2.93 -22.14 0.72
C VAL A 309 2.09 -22.71 -0.43
N PRO A 310 2.32 -23.95 -0.87
CA PRO A 310 1.77 -24.55 -2.09
C PRO A 310 0.22 -24.64 -2.14
N LYS A 311 -0.45 -24.40 -1.01
CA LYS A 311 -1.91 -24.36 -0.92
C LYS A 311 -2.51 -22.98 -1.22
N ASN A 312 -1.67 -21.94 -1.33
CA ASN A 312 -2.12 -20.58 -1.57
C ASN A 312 -2.09 -20.28 -3.07
N GLU A 313 -3.21 -19.80 -3.59
CA GLU A 313 -3.29 -19.35 -4.98
C GLU A 313 -2.67 -17.95 -5.15
N PRO A 314 -1.96 -17.70 -6.26
CA PRO A 314 -1.48 -16.35 -6.59
C PRO A 314 -2.64 -15.37 -6.70
N ASN A 315 -2.53 -14.21 -6.05
CA ASN A 315 -3.52 -13.13 -6.10
C ASN A 315 -2.85 -11.76 -5.96
N ARG A 316 -3.54 -10.69 -6.38
CA ARG A 316 -2.98 -9.34 -6.38
C ARG A 316 -2.71 -8.78 -4.98
N TYR A 317 -3.51 -9.15 -3.99
CA TYR A 317 -3.26 -8.71 -2.61
C TYR A 317 -1.96 -9.29 -2.06
N SER A 318 -1.75 -10.60 -2.23
CA SER A 318 -0.50 -11.26 -1.82
C SER A 318 0.70 -10.74 -2.61
N LEU A 319 0.55 -10.50 -3.93
CA LEU A 319 1.59 -9.90 -4.75
C LEU A 319 1.96 -8.48 -4.28
N SER A 320 0.98 -7.68 -3.84
CA SER A 320 1.23 -6.36 -3.23
C SER A 320 2.06 -6.45 -1.95
N GLY A 321 1.71 -7.39 -1.07
CA GLY A 321 2.50 -7.66 0.15
C GLY A 321 3.92 -8.13 -0.15
N TYR A 322 4.08 -9.00 -1.13
CA TYR A 322 5.39 -9.46 -1.61
C TYR A 322 6.23 -8.30 -2.13
N LEU A 323 5.65 -7.40 -2.93
CA LEU A 323 6.29 -6.18 -3.42
C LEU A 323 6.72 -5.26 -2.26
N ALA A 324 5.88 -5.11 -1.23
CA ALA A 324 6.22 -4.34 -0.03
C ALA A 324 7.46 -4.90 0.67
N GLY A 325 7.56 -6.22 0.79
CA GLY A 325 8.75 -6.91 1.31
C GLY A 325 10.01 -6.65 0.47
N MET A 326 9.89 -6.65 -0.87
CA MET A 326 10.99 -6.33 -1.78
C MET A 326 11.51 -4.90 -1.57
N LEU A 327 10.62 -3.92 -1.53
CA LEU A 327 10.97 -2.50 -1.36
C LEU A 327 11.62 -2.23 -0.01
N PHE A 328 11.06 -2.79 1.07
CA PHE A 328 11.68 -2.71 2.40
C PHE A 328 13.10 -3.29 2.38
N THR A 329 13.27 -4.46 1.80
CA THR A 329 14.56 -5.16 1.78
C THR A 329 15.62 -4.38 1.02
N GLU A 330 15.27 -3.83 -0.15
CA GLU A 330 16.19 -3.00 -0.93
C GLU A 330 16.59 -1.74 -0.16
N ALA A 331 15.64 -1.06 0.46
CA ALA A 331 15.93 0.11 1.27
C ALA A 331 16.81 -0.22 2.49
N ALA A 332 16.53 -1.31 3.19
CA ALA A 332 17.32 -1.75 4.34
C ALA A 332 18.74 -2.17 3.95
N LYS A 333 18.93 -2.77 2.76
CA LYS A 333 20.26 -3.04 2.18
C LYS A 333 21.03 -1.76 1.90
N ARG A 334 20.39 -0.76 1.29
CA ARG A 334 21.02 0.55 0.98
C ARG A 334 21.35 1.34 2.24
N ALA A 335 20.50 1.28 3.27
CA ALA A 335 20.76 1.93 4.56
C ALA A 335 21.97 1.35 5.29
N GLY A 336 22.39 0.14 4.94
CA GLY A 336 23.58 -0.50 5.48
C GLY A 336 23.40 -1.14 6.85
N ARG A 337 24.51 -1.60 7.45
CA ARG A 337 24.46 -2.33 8.72
C ARG A 337 24.06 -1.43 9.90
N THR A 338 24.39 -0.15 9.89
CA THR A 338 23.96 0.83 10.91
C THR A 338 22.57 1.34 10.57
N LEU A 339 21.58 0.45 10.68
CA LEU A 339 20.20 0.73 10.28
C LEU A 339 19.50 1.60 11.33
N THR A 340 19.05 2.79 10.91
CA THR A 340 18.19 3.69 11.70
C THR A 340 16.92 4.00 10.91
N ARG A 341 15.86 4.50 11.60
CA ARG A 341 14.61 4.91 10.92
C ARG A 341 14.85 6.02 9.91
N ASP A 342 15.61 7.06 10.27
CA ASP A 342 15.98 8.12 9.32
C ASP A 342 16.85 7.60 8.17
N GLY A 343 17.77 6.68 8.45
CA GLY A 343 18.59 6.03 7.42
C GLY A 343 17.75 5.19 6.44
N LEU A 344 16.71 4.51 6.94
CA LEU A 344 15.76 3.79 6.08
C LEU A 344 14.96 4.75 5.18
N VAL A 345 14.45 5.86 5.76
CA VAL A 345 13.75 6.91 5.01
C VAL A 345 14.65 7.45 3.90
N ALA A 346 15.86 7.87 4.23
CA ALA A 346 16.82 8.37 3.24
C ALA A 346 17.14 7.34 2.17
N ALA A 347 17.28 6.06 2.53
CA ALA A 347 17.52 4.98 1.57
C ALA A 347 16.33 4.78 0.60
N LEU A 348 15.08 4.87 1.09
CA LEU A 348 13.88 4.82 0.26
C LEU A 348 13.85 5.97 -0.76
N GLU A 349 14.18 7.18 -0.35
CA GLU A 349 14.24 8.35 -1.23
C GLU A 349 15.33 8.25 -2.32
N THR A 350 16.30 7.34 -2.15
CA THR A 350 17.32 7.03 -3.19
C THR A 350 16.84 6.04 -4.24
N LEU A 351 15.66 5.44 -4.08
CA LEU A 351 15.11 4.50 -5.06
C LEU A 351 14.71 5.24 -6.34
N LYS A 352 15.54 5.14 -7.37
CA LYS A 352 15.29 5.71 -8.70
C LYS A 352 15.41 4.61 -9.75
N GLY A 353 14.32 4.37 -10.48
CA GLY A 353 14.27 3.35 -11.52
C GLY A 353 14.47 1.92 -10.98
N PHE A 354 14.08 1.65 -9.73
CA PHE A 354 14.24 0.33 -9.14
C PHE A 354 13.30 -0.67 -9.82
N ASP A 355 13.88 -1.63 -10.53
CA ASP A 355 13.13 -2.68 -11.23
C ASP A 355 12.85 -3.85 -10.29
N THR A 356 11.58 -4.10 -10.02
CA THR A 356 11.09 -5.23 -9.23
C THR A 356 10.76 -6.45 -10.10
N GLY A 357 10.69 -6.27 -11.42
CA GLY A 357 10.14 -7.25 -12.34
C GLY A 357 8.64 -7.53 -12.15
N ILE A 358 7.91 -6.69 -11.38
CA ILE A 358 6.46 -6.83 -11.10
C ILE A 358 5.67 -5.68 -11.71
N VAL A 359 6.11 -4.46 -11.47
CA VAL A 359 5.52 -3.21 -11.97
C VAL A 359 6.57 -2.41 -12.72
N PRO A 360 6.20 -1.36 -13.47
CA PRO A 360 7.20 -0.47 -14.05
C PRO A 360 8.21 0.02 -13.01
N PRO A 361 9.46 0.31 -13.41
CA PRO A 361 10.51 0.69 -12.48
C PRO A 361 10.09 1.81 -11.52
N ILE A 362 10.27 1.57 -10.22
CA ILE A 362 9.81 2.44 -9.14
C ILE A 362 10.82 3.56 -8.90
N THR A 363 10.33 4.79 -8.90
CA THR A 363 11.07 5.98 -8.47
C THR A 363 10.30 6.66 -7.36
N ILE A 364 10.87 6.71 -6.16
CA ILE A 364 10.30 7.42 -5.02
C ILE A 364 10.76 8.87 -5.07
N GLY A 365 9.80 9.78 -5.14
CA GLY A 365 10.01 11.23 -5.10
C GLY A 365 9.74 11.82 -3.72
N PRO A 366 9.79 13.17 -3.60
CA PRO A 366 9.48 13.87 -2.34
C PRO A 366 8.04 13.66 -1.83
N ASP A 367 7.14 13.23 -2.71
CA ASP A 367 5.76 12.87 -2.40
C ASP A 367 5.60 11.51 -1.70
N HIS A 368 6.66 10.71 -1.66
CA HIS A 368 6.72 9.33 -1.15
C HIS A 368 5.70 8.39 -1.80
N ASP A 369 5.18 8.74 -2.97
CA ASP A 369 4.35 7.85 -3.78
C ASP A 369 5.24 6.80 -4.47
N THR A 370 5.04 5.52 -4.14
CA THR A 370 5.84 4.43 -4.72
C THR A 370 5.31 3.97 -6.06
N GLN A 371 3.99 3.96 -6.23
CA GLN A 371 3.31 3.57 -7.47
C GLN A 371 2.53 4.74 -8.04
N LYS A 372 2.71 4.99 -9.37
CA LYS A 372 2.15 6.17 -10.05
C LYS A 372 1.48 5.80 -11.38
N GLN A 373 1.34 4.51 -11.66
CA GLN A 373 0.86 3.99 -12.93
C GLN A 373 -0.18 2.92 -12.72
N GLY A 374 -1.07 2.77 -13.69
CA GLY A 374 -2.05 1.72 -13.78
C GLY A 374 -2.35 1.40 -15.24
N PHE A 375 -3.16 0.41 -15.50
CA PHE A 375 -3.60 0.07 -16.85
C PHE A 375 -5.06 -0.32 -16.83
N TRP A 376 -5.74 -0.07 -17.94
CA TRP A 376 -7.16 -0.33 -18.05
C TRP A 376 -7.43 -1.81 -18.29
N VAL A 377 -8.40 -2.36 -17.59
CA VAL A 377 -8.80 -3.75 -17.70
C VAL A 377 -10.31 -3.88 -17.87
N ARG A 378 -10.76 -5.01 -18.47
CA ARG A 378 -12.15 -5.43 -18.52
C ARG A 378 -12.28 -6.86 -18.02
N VAL A 379 -13.38 -7.16 -17.36
CA VAL A 379 -13.73 -8.53 -16.99
C VAL A 379 -14.35 -9.25 -18.19
N GLU A 380 -13.73 -10.34 -18.58
CA GLU A 380 -14.24 -11.26 -19.62
C GLU A 380 -14.07 -12.70 -19.14
N ASN A 381 -15.16 -13.44 -19.11
CA ASN A 381 -15.17 -14.83 -18.64
C ASN A 381 -14.56 -15.00 -17.24
N GLY A 382 -14.94 -14.12 -16.29
CA GLY A 382 -14.47 -14.14 -14.91
C GLY A 382 -13.00 -13.75 -14.72
N ARG A 383 -12.41 -12.96 -15.63
CA ARG A 383 -11.00 -12.57 -15.59
C ARG A 383 -10.79 -11.14 -16.04
N PHE A 384 -9.82 -10.46 -15.42
CA PHE A 384 -9.38 -9.16 -15.90
C PHE A 384 -8.45 -9.29 -17.10
N LYS A 385 -8.86 -8.77 -18.25
CA LYS A 385 -8.06 -8.65 -19.47
C LYS A 385 -7.57 -7.21 -19.64
N PRO A 386 -6.29 -6.97 -19.90
CA PRO A 386 -5.77 -5.64 -20.21
C PRO A 386 -6.40 -5.08 -21.50
N LEU A 387 -6.81 -3.81 -21.45
CA LEU A 387 -7.29 -3.04 -22.60
C LEU A 387 -6.35 -1.89 -22.97
N SER A 388 -5.35 -1.59 -22.13
CA SER A 388 -4.36 -0.55 -22.41
C SER A 388 -2.97 -0.98 -21.94
N ASP A 389 -1.95 -0.28 -22.43
CA ASP A 389 -0.66 -0.21 -21.80
C ASP A 389 -0.74 0.54 -20.46
N TRP A 390 0.40 0.66 -19.75
CA TRP A 390 0.50 1.43 -18.52
C TRP A 390 0.19 2.90 -18.74
N LEU A 391 -0.88 3.36 -18.12
CA LEU A 391 -1.27 4.76 -18.01
C LEU A 391 -0.45 5.44 -16.91
N LYS A 392 -0.09 6.70 -17.12
CA LYS A 392 0.60 7.53 -16.14
C LYS A 392 -0.33 8.65 -15.70
N SER A 393 -0.31 8.98 -14.42
CA SER A 393 -0.87 10.25 -13.97
C SER A 393 0.30 11.23 -13.88
N ASP A 394 0.33 12.22 -14.74
CA ASP A 394 1.19 13.37 -14.52
C ASP A 394 0.71 14.14 -13.28
N PRO A 395 1.62 14.74 -12.51
CA PRO A 395 1.27 15.45 -11.28
C PRO A 395 0.32 16.62 -11.50
#